data_30df26ddf82c30d9190d33d98d723751
#
_entry.id   30df26ddf82c30d9190d33d98d723751
#
_cell.length_a   1.000
_cell.length_b   1.000
_cell.length_c   1.000
_cell.angle_alpha   90.00
_cell.angle_beta   90.00
_cell.angle_gamma   90.00
#
_symmetry.space_group_name_H-M   'P 1'
#
loop_
_entity.id
_entity.type
_entity.pdbx_description
1 polymer ?
#
loop_
_entity_poly.entity_id
_entity_poly.type
_entity_poly.pdbx_seq_one_letter_code
_entity_poly.pdbx_strand_id
1 'polypeptide(L)'
;MKKFFNLVFIGLIACGPDRSFEGKNIYGSSASVTVSSSTGIVEDVWPNGEPGVGLSQVIPETLVWKGYAEEYQGSDDKPVDLTTYSWYDPAGDLGIDAVLVITAKHGCDLCSSEAAALQGRISSWHLQGRMIKVVTLLVDATDDKVVTPQTALNWKMEYQQLLGSVGVDPLMTMLPEQFFGWPYHTIVDPRTMSVVGTQSGIVDNYKMLEALADSNKNL
;
A
#
# COMPACT_ATOMS: atom_id res chain seq x y z
N MET A 1 -46.61 -12.96 -33.46
CA MET A 1 -46.36 -14.37 -33.17
C MET A 1 -45.21 -14.47 -32.18
N LYS A 2 -45.53 -14.94 -30.98
CA LYS A 2 -44.60 -15.08 -29.85
C LYS A 2 -43.81 -16.37 -30.02
N LYS A 3 -42.52 -16.36 -29.78
CA LYS A 3 -41.78 -17.56 -29.39
C LYS A 3 -40.90 -17.24 -28.18
N PHE A 4 -41.30 -17.73 -27.04
CA PHE A 4 -40.54 -17.84 -25.81
C PHE A 4 -39.49 -18.97 -25.97
N PHE A 5 -38.24 -18.70 -25.63
CA PHE A 5 -37.23 -19.73 -25.41
C PHE A 5 -36.91 -19.77 -23.92
N ASN A 6 -37.43 -20.80 -23.25
CA ASN A 6 -37.04 -21.14 -21.89
C ASN A 6 -35.71 -21.89 -21.96
N LEU A 7 -34.68 -21.35 -21.32
CA LEU A 7 -33.45 -22.09 -21.05
C LEU A 7 -33.43 -22.47 -19.57
N VAL A 8 -33.62 -23.77 -19.33
CA VAL A 8 -33.50 -24.38 -18.00
C VAL A 8 -32.01 -24.64 -17.74
N PHE A 9 -31.43 -23.98 -16.72
CA PHE A 9 -30.13 -24.34 -16.21
C PHE A 9 -30.27 -25.32 -15.04
N ILE A 10 -29.81 -26.54 -15.28
CA ILE A 10 -29.70 -27.59 -14.25
C ILE A 10 -28.40 -27.35 -13.50
N GLY A 11 -28.52 -26.98 -12.21
CA GLY A 11 -27.38 -26.86 -11.30
C GLY A 11 -26.90 -28.24 -10.87
N LEU A 12 -25.62 -28.51 -11.10
CA LEU A 12 -24.91 -29.64 -10.50
C LEU A 12 -24.30 -29.15 -9.17
N ILE A 13 -24.87 -29.68 -8.09
CA ILE A 13 -24.31 -29.54 -6.73
C ILE A 13 -23.27 -30.65 -6.60
N ALA A 14 -21.99 -30.23 -6.51
CA ALA A 14 -20.90 -31.12 -6.11
C ALA A 14 -20.66 -30.96 -4.60
N CYS A 15 -21.11 -31.97 -3.82
CA CYS A 15 -20.68 -32.13 -2.43
C CYS A 15 -19.24 -32.62 -2.41
N GLY A 16 -18.32 -31.80 -1.84
CA GLY A 16 -16.97 -32.23 -1.46
C GLY A 16 -16.94 -32.61 0.02
N PRO A 17 -16.12 -33.59 0.43
CA PRO A 17 -16.17 -34.15 1.77
C PRO A 17 -15.54 -33.24 2.83
N ASP A 18 -16.27 -33.12 3.93
CA ASP A 18 -15.82 -32.57 5.22
C ASP A 18 -14.47 -33.17 5.66
N ARG A 19 -13.48 -32.33 5.88
CA ARG A 19 -12.29 -32.68 6.66
C ARG A 19 -12.37 -32.01 8.00
N SER A 20 -12.91 -32.73 8.98
CA SER A 20 -12.76 -32.43 10.39
C SER A 20 -11.31 -32.63 10.81
N PHE A 21 -10.67 -31.55 11.27
CA PHE A 21 -9.36 -31.60 11.92
C PHE A 21 -9.58 -31.87 13.42
N GLU A 22 -9.40 -33.13 13.85
CA GLU A 22 -9.27 -33.45 15.27
C GLU A 22 -7.86 -33.08 15.75
N GLY A 23 -7.75 -32.06 16.58
CA GLY A 23 -6.53 -31.73 17.32
C GLY A 23 -6.31 -32.70 18.47
N LYS A 24 -5.33 -33.58 18.38
CA LYS A 24 -4.82 -34.34 19.51
C LYS A 24 -3.71 -33.58 20.22
N ASN A 25 -4.00 -33.11 21.43
CA ASN A 25 -3.02 -32.70 22.41
C ASN A 25 -2.21 -33.90 22.87
N ILE A 26 -0.90 -33.91 22.61
CA ILE A 26 0.03 -34.85 23.24
C ILE A 26 0.97 -34.03 24.13
N TYR A 27 0.68 -34.03 25.43
CA TYR A 27 1.66 -33.72 26.45
C TYR A 27 2.54 -34.93 26.64
N GLY A 28 3.85 -34.80 26.54
CA GLY A 28 4.77 -35.86 26.88
C GLY A 28 6.22 -35.56 26.57
N SER A 29 6.95 -35.28 27.63
CA SER A 29 8.36 -35.62 27.85
C SER A 29 9.46 -34.76 27.23
N SER A 30 10.17 -34.14 28.16
CA SER A 30 11.47 -33.46 27.97
C SER A 30 12.49 -34.36 27.30
N ALA A 31 12.95 -34.00 26.13
CA ALA A 31 14.23 -34.42 25.60
C ALA A 31 14.95 -33.15 25.13
N SER A 32 16.02 -32.82 25.82
CA SER A 32 16.96 -31.77 25.42
C SER A 32 17.65 -32.20 24.13
N VAL A 33 17.15 -31.75 23.02
CA VAL A 33 17.84 -31.82 21.72
C VAL A 33 18.61 -30.52 21.56
N THR A 34 19.92 -30.60 21.74
CA THR A 34 20.83 -29.54 21.32
C THR A 34 20.86 -29.53 19.80
N VAL A 35 19.96 -28.75 19.18
CA VAL A 35 20.02 -28.49 17.76
C VAL A 35 20.86 -27.23 17.56
N SER A 36 22.15 -27.45 17.29
CA SER A 36 22.98 -26.42 16.66
C SER A 36 22.60 -26.32 15.17
N SER A 37 21.52 -25.68 14.88
CA SER A 37 21.22 -25.17 13.54
C SER A 37 21.37 -23.67 13.62
N SER A 38 22.50 -23.17 13.13
CA SER A 38 22.65 -21.78 12.73
C SER A 38 21.82 -21.54 11.44
N THR A 39 20.52 -21.65 11.54
CA THR A 39 19.65 -20.91 10.64
C THR A 39 19.77 -19.47 11.11
N GLY A 40 20.64 -18.71 10.45
CA GLY A 40 20.67 -17.28 10.60
C GLY A 40 19.28 -16.77 10.27
N ILE A 41 18.51 -16.47 11.32
CA ILE A 41 17.37 -15.57 11.21
C ILE A 41 18.05 -14.27 10.80
N VAL A 42 17.97 -13.94 9.51
CA VAL A 42 18.27 -12.58 9.06
C VAL A 42 17.14 -11.78 9.68
N GLU A 43 17.40 -11.17 10.85
CA GLU A 43 16.50 -10.14 11.34
C GLU A 43 16.45 -9.09 10.22
N ASP A 44 15.26 -8.78 9.74
CA ASP A 44 15.03 -7.69 8.80
C ASP A 44 15.37 -6.37 9.51
N VAL A 45 16.65 -6.08 9.54
CA VAL A 45 17.16 -4.85 10.15
C VAL A 45 16.81 -3.71 9.20
N TRP A 46 16.11 -2.71 9.74
CA TRP A 46 15.79 -1.49 8.97
C TRP A 46 17.05 -0.90 8.33
N PRO A 47 16.99 -0.45 7.08
CA PRO A 47 18.17 0.04 6.36
C PRO A 47 18.86 1.20 7.06
N ASN A 48 20.19 1.18 7.04
CA ASN A 48 21.01 2.28 7.55
C ASN A 48 21.07 3.39 6.50
N GLY A 49 20.94 4.65 6.95
CA GLY A 49 21.05 5.82 6.10
C GLY A 49 20.68 7.09 6.85
N GLU A 50 20.77 8.23 6.19
CA GLU A 50 20.27 9.47 6.76
C GLU A 50 18.73 9.42 6.80
N PRO A 51 18.11 9.48 7.99
CA PRO A 51 16.67 9.37 8.09
C PRO A 51 15.99 10.63 7.54
N GLY A 52 14.91 10.43 6.78
CA GLY A 52 14.13 11.55 6.24
C GLY A 52 13.26 11.15 5.04
N VAL A 53 12.64 12.16 4.44
CA VAL A 53 11.71 12.01 3.32
C VAL A 53 12.17 12.74 2.06
N GLY A 54 13.37 13.32 2.10
CA GLY A 54 14.02 13.94 0.96
C GLY A 54 14.75 12.93 0.07
N LEU A 55 15.14 13.37 -1.13
CA LEU A 55 15.85 12.52 -2.09
C LEU A 55 17.11 11.90 -1.45
N SER A 56 17.32 10.60 -1.67
CA SER A 56 18.40 9.77 -1.13
C SER A 56 18.38 9.54 0.37
N GLN A 57 17.37 10.03 1.10
CA GLN A 57 17.17 9.72 2.52
C GLN A 57 16.41 8.39 2.68
N VAL A 58 16.60 7.75 3.82
CA VAL A 58 15.89 6.53 4.20
C VAL A 58 14.65 6.90 5.01
N ILE A 59 13.49 6.48 4.54
CA ILE A 59 12.21 6.72 5.22
C ILE A 59 12.28 6.18 6.65
N PRO A 60 11.92 6.97 7.68
CA PRO A 60 11.91 6.48 9.05
C PRO A 60 10.95 5.31 9.28
N GLU A 61 11.41 4.27 9.97
CA GLU A 61 10.62 3.10 10.33
C GLU A 61 9.37 3.44 11.16
N THR A 62 9.46 4.52 11.94
CA THR A 62 8.48 4.90 12.95
C THR A 62 7.29 5.69 12.43
N LEU A 63 7.22 5.98 11.13
CA LEU A 63 6.10 6.73 10.57
C LEU A 63 4.84 5.86 10.53
N VAL A 64 3.78 6.41 11.10
CA VAL A 64 2.47 5.74 11.21
C VAL A 64 1.36 6.76 10.94
N TRP A 65 0.41 6.38 10.10
CA TRP A 65 -0.76 7.19 9.78
C TRP A 65 -2.04 6.40 10.01
N LYS A 66 -3.11 7.07 10.41
CA LYS A 66 -4.43 6.44 10.46
C LYS A 66 -5.10 6.53 9.09
N GLY A 67 -5.66 5.42 8.63
CA GLY A 67 -6.30 5.38 7.32
C GLY A 67 -6.95 4.05 6.98
N TYR A 68 -7.12 3.82 5.70
CA TYR A 68 -7.76 2.64 5.14
C TYR A 68 -6.83 1.98 4.12
N ALA A 69 -6.56 0.71 4.32
CA ALA A 69 -5.70 -0.09 3.45
C ALA A 69 -6.33 -0.30 2.06
N GLU A 70 -5.54 -0.83 1.13
CA GLU A 70 -5.93 -1.11 -0.24
C GLU A 70 -7.13 -2.06 -0.36
N GLU A 71 -7.24 -3.06 0.53
CA GLU A 71 -8.31 -4.06 0.50
C GLU A 71 -9.66 -3.59 1.07
N TYR A 72 -9.75 -2.33 1.49
CA TYR A 72 -10.99 -1.80 2.06
C TYR A 72 -12.14 -1.82 1.05
N GLN A 73 -13.18 -2.59 1.33
CA GLN A 73 -14.35 -2.74 0.46
C GLN A 73 -15.67 -2.15 1.01
N GLY A 74 -15.63 -1.43 2.12
CA GLY A 74 -16.79 -0.68 2.65
C GLY A 74 -17.46 -1.24 3.89
N SER A 75 -18.06 -0.41 4.61
CA SER A 75 -19.07 -0.34 5.66
C SER A 75 -18.67 -0.63 7.11
N ASP A 76 -17.82 -1.56 7.45
CA ASP A 76 -17.58 -1.91 8.88
C ASP A 76 -16.10 -1.79 9.30
N ASP A 77 -15.22 -1.46 8.39
CA ASP A 77 -13.80 -1.38 8.68
C ASP A 77 -13.47 -0.10 9.43
N LYS A 78 -12.80 -0.26 10.54
CA LYS A 78 -12.23 0.84 11.29
C LYS A 78 -10.92 1.29 10.63
N PRO A 79 -10.53 2.56 10.79
CA PRO A 79 -9.24 3.00 10.33
C PRO A 79 -8.13 2.18 11.00
N VAL A 80 -7.15 1.77 10.20
CA VAL A 80 -5.98 1.00 10.62
C VAL A 80 -4.75 1.89 10.68
N ASP A 81 -3.68 1.37 11.25
CA ASP A 81 -2.36 1.99 11.16
C ASP A 81 -1.72 1.62 9.82
N LEU A 82 -1.44 2.63 9.02
CA LEU A 82 -0.62 2.53 7.82
C LEU A 82 0.82 2.83 8.25
N THR A 83 1.71 1.85 8.14
CA THR A 83 3.09 1.96 8.63
C THR A 83 4.08 1.86 7.50
N THR A 84 5.20 2.57 7.59
CA THR A 84 6.30 2.42 6.65
C THR A 84 6.90 1.02 6.68
N TYR A 85 6.86 0.35 7.84
CA TYR A 85 7.30 -1.03 7.98
C TYR A 85 6.59 -1.99 7.01
N SER A 86 5.30 -1.74 6.71
CA SER A 86 4.53 -2.56 5.76
C SER A 86 4.96 -2.40 4.29
N TRP A 87 5.91 -1.52 4.00
CA TRP A 87 6.46 -1.27 2.67
C TRP A 87 7.84 -1.89 2.50
N TYR A 88 8.53 -2.20 3.61
CA TYR A 88 9.87 -2.75 3.60
C TYR A 88 9.85 -4.20 3.13
N ASP A 89 10.47 -4.45 2.01
CA ASP A 89 10.50 -5.75 1.33
C ASP A 89 11.92 -6.04 0.80
N PRO A 90 12.91 -6.21 1.71
CA PRO A 90 14.32 -6.31 1.33
C PRO A 90 14.62 -7.51 0.45
N ALA A 91 13.93 -8.63 0.67
CA ALA A 91 14.11 -9.88 -0.07
C ALA A 91 13.14 -10.03 -1.27
N GLY A 92 12.11 -9.17 -1.39
CA GLY A 92 11.08 -9.31 -2.41
C GLY A 92 9.96 -10.29 -2.04
N ASP A 93 9.93 -10.76 -0.81
CA ASP A 93 8.97 -11.78 -0.34
C ASP A 93 7.52 -11.26 -0.27
N LEU A 94 7.34 -9.96 -0.05
CA LEU A 94 6.03 -9.30 -0.09
C LEU A 94 5.56 -9.00 -1.52
N GLY A 95 6.47 -9.11 -2.49
CA GLY A 95 6.19 -8.84 -3.89
C GLY A 95 5.94 -7.36 -4.19
N ILE A 96 6.48 -6.44 -3.38
CA ILE A 96 6.37 -5.00 -3.61
C ILE A 96 7.53 -4.55 -4.49
N ASP A 97 7.25 -4.13 -5.74
CA ASP A 97 8.30 -3.70 -6.67
C ASP A 97 8.71 -2.23 -6.47
N ALA A 98 7.77 -1.37 -6.07
CA ALA A 98 8.01 0.04 -5.78
C ALA A 98 6.90 0.59 -4.86
N VAL A 99 7.19 1.67 -4.15
CA VAL A 99 6.19 2.40 -3.35
C VAL A 99 6.05 3.82 -3.88
N LEU A 100 4.81 4.24 -4.12
CA LEU A 100 4.45 5.61 -4.44
C LEU A 100 3.65 6.20 -3.28
N VAL A 101 4.20 7.22 -2.65
CA VAL A 101 3.47 8.02 -1.66
C VAL A 101 3.04 9.32 -2.31
N ILE A 102 1.76 9.61 -2.27
CA ILE A 102 1.16 10.86 -2.78
C ILE A 102 0.66 11.65 -1.58
N THR A 103 1.34 12.73 -1.25
CA THR A 103 0.85 13.67 -0.25
C THR A 103 -0.06 14.68 -0.95
N ALA A 104 -1.34 14.62 -0.61
CA ALA A 104 -2.39 15.39 -1.27
C ALA A 104 -3.07 16.34 -0.28
N LYS A 105 -3.29 17.58 -0.72
CA LYS A 105 -4.02 18.57 0.05
C LYS A 105 -5.51 18.38 -0.16
N HIS A 106 -6.29 18.24 0.93
CA HIS A 106 -7.74 18.20 0.83
C HIS A 106 -8.30 19.52 0.29
N GLY A 107 -9.17 19.46 -0.73
CA GLY A 107 -9.69 20.65 -1.43
C GLY A 107 -8.76 21.23 -2.52
N CYS A 108 -7.74 20.52 -2.93
CA CYS A 108 -6.88 20.87 -4.04
C CYS A 108 -7.39 20.23 -5.35
N ASP A 109 -7.74 21.02 -6.34
CA ASP A 109 -8.31 20.54 -7.62
C ASP A 109 -7.35 19.61 -8.38
N LEU A 110 -6.05 19.92 -8.37
CA LEU A 110 -5.04 19.07 -9.01
C LEU A 110 -4.93 17.71 -8.33
N CYS A 111 -4.98 17.70 -6.99
CA CYS A 111 -4.96 16.45 -6.21
C CYS A 111 -6.19 15.58 -6.50
N SER A 112 -7.36 16.20 -6.61
CA SER A 112 -8.61 15.53 -6.95
C SER A 112 -8.58 14.95 -8.37
N SER A 113 -8.04 15.69 -9.31
CA SER A 113 -7.90 15.24 -10.70
C SER A 113 -6.98 14.03 -10.83
N GLU A 114 -5.87 14.02 -10.09
CA GLU A 114 -4.96 12.88 -10.06
C GLU A 114 -5.60 11.67 -9.36
N ALA A 115 -6.25 11.90 -8.21
CA ALA A 115 -6.94 10.86 -7.47
C ALA A 115 -7.96 10.11 -8.32
N ALA A 116 -8.72 10.83 -9.16
CA ALA A 116 -9.71 10.26 -10.07
C ALA A 116 -9.09 9.34 -11.14
N ALA A 117 -7.84 9.58 -11.55
CA ALA A 117 -7.14 8.77 -12.54
C ALA A 117 -6.35 7.60 -11.92
N LEU A 118 -6.07 7.66 -10.62
CA LEU A 118 -5.08 6.82 -9.95
C LEU A 118 -5.48 5.34 -9.95
N GLN A 119 -6.76 5.02 -9.69
CA GLN A 119 -7.24 3.64 -9.70
C GLN A 119 -6.98 2.93 -11.04
N GLY A 120 -7.23 3.61 -12.15
CA GLY A 120 -6.96 3.08 -13.48
C GLY A 120 -5.46 2.86 -13.75
N ARG A 121 -4.62 3.75 -13.21
CA ARG A 121 -3.15 3.61 -13.31
C ARG A 121 -2.65 2.40 -12.53
N ILE A 122 -3.08 2.24 -11.27
CA ILE A 122 -2.71 1.08 -10.44
C ILE A 122 -3.13 -0.22 -11.14
N SER A 123 -4.35 -0.28 -11.63
CA SER A 123 -4.83 -1.45 -12.40
C SER A 123 -3.96 -1.74 -13.61
N SER A 124 -3.53 -0.69 -14.34
CA SER A 124 -2.65 -0.83 -15.51
C SER A 124 -1.27 -1.37 -15.11
N TRP A 125 -0.69 -0.90 -14.01
CA TRP A 125 0.60 -1.40 -13.51
C TRP A 125 0.51 -2.87 -13.11
N HIS A 126 -0.55 -3.25 -12.38
CA HIS A 126 -0.77 -4.65 -11.99
C HIS A 126 -0.92 -5.57 -13.21
N LEU A 127 -1.67 -5.15 -14.24
CA LEU A 127 -1.80 -5.91 -15.49
C LEU A 127 -0.45 -6.07 -16.24
N GLN A 128 0.47 -5.13 -16.06
CA GLN A 128 1.84 -5.22 -16.59
C GLN A 128 2.78 -6.01 -15.67
N GLY A 129 2.25 -6.53 -14.56
CA GLY A 129 3.00 -7.28 -13.56
C GLY A 129 3.95 -6.41 -12.72
N ARG A 130 3.65 -5.12 -12.56
CA ARG A 130 4.35 -4.21 -11.65
C ARG A 130 3.52 -4.05 -10.39
N MET A 131 4.01 -4.60 -9.29
CA MET A 131 3.33 -4.53 -7.99
C MET A 131 3.73 -3.25 -7.26
N ILE A 132 3.16 -2.14 -7.69
CA ILE A 132 3.41 -0.82 -7.12
C ILE A 132 2.41 -0.58 -5.99
N LYS A 133 2.93 -0.44 -4.77
CA LYS A 133 2.14 -0.06 -3.60
C LYS A 133 1.90 1.45 -3.63
N VAL A 134 0.64 1.87 -3.58
CA VAL A 134 0.27 3.29 -3.61
C VAL A 134 -0.36 3.70 -2.29
N VAL A 135 0.14 4.77 -1.70
CA VAL A 135 -0.36 5.35 -0.45
C VAL A 135 -0.65 6.83 -0.66
N THR A 136 -1.90 7.23 -0.55
CA THR A 136 -2.30 8.64 -0.55
C THR A 136 -2.41 9.13 0.89
N LEU A 137 -1.68 10.18 1.24
CA LEU A 137 -1.72 10.82 2.55
C LEU A 137 -2.35 12.20 2.43
N LEU A 138 -3.49 12.36 3.05
CA LEU A 138 -4.18 13.64 3.06
C LEU A 138 -3.64 14.53 4.17
N VAL A 139 -3.33 15.76 3.81
CA VAL A 139 -2.93 16.81 4.74
C VAL A 139 -4.00 17.90 4.78
N ASP A 140 -3.99 18.69 5.84
CA ASP A 140 -4.94 19.78 6.00
C ASP A 140 -4.78 20.82 4.87
N ALA A 141 -5.89 21.24 4.36
CA ALA A 141 -5.92 22.14 3.22
C ALA A 141 -6.28 23.57 3.57
N THR A 142 -7.01 23.74 4.64
CA THR A 142 -7.61 25.01 5.01
C THR A 142 -7.39 25.26 6.48
N ASP A 143 -7.13 26.48 6.82
CA ASP A 143 -6.60 26.98 8.08
C ASP A 143 -7.32 26.52 9.36
N ASP A 144 -8.46 25.83 9.25
CA ASP A 144 -9.27 25.45 10.38
C ASP A 144 -9.79 24.00 10.42
N LYS A 145 -9.41 23.15 9.47
CA LYS A 145 -9.93 21.77 9.40
C LYS A 145 -8.84 20.72 9.40
N VAL A 146 -8.63 20.11 10.54
CA VAL A 146 -7.73 18.94 10.65
C VAL A 146 -8.34 17.77 9.88
N VAL A 147 -7.56 17.17 8.97
CA VAL A 147 -7.94 15.93 8.30
C VAL A 147 -8.09 14.79 9.32
N THR A 148 -9.11 13.99 9.13
CA THR A 148 -9.45 12.87 10.02
C THR A 148 -9.51 11.57 9.22
N PRO A 149 -9.48 10.40 9.85
CA PRO A 149 -9.68 9.13 9.13
C PRO A 149 -10.98 9.12 8.31
N GLN A 150 -12.04 9.82 8.76
CA GLN A 150 -13.26 9.97 7.96
C GLN A 150 -13.03 10.76 6.67
N THR A 151 -12.11 11.74 6.69
CA THR A 151 -11.70 12.47 5.47
C THR A 151 -11.02 11.50 4.48
N ALA A 152 -10.14 10.62 4.98
CA ALA A 152 -9.49 9.60 4.17
C ALA A 152 -10.51 8.60 3.58
N LEU A 153 -11.50 8.18 4.35
CA LEU A 153 -12.56 7.31 3.88
C LEU A 153 -13.37 7.97 2.76
N ASN A 154 -13.81 9.19 2.99
CA ASN A 154 -14.58 9.93 1.99
C ASN A 154 -13.80 10.09 0.69
N TRP A 155 -12.52 10.44 0.77
CA TRP A 155 -11.62 10.53 -0.38
C TRP A 155 -11.49 9.20 -1.11
N LYS A 156 -11.22 8.12 -0.36
CA LYS A 156 -11.08 6.78 -0.94
C LYS A 156 -12.33 6.34 -1.70
N MET A 157 -13.51 6.61 -1.15
CA MET A 157 -14.79 6.26 -1.76
C MET A 157 -15.14 7.17 -2.94
N GLU A 158 -14.92 8.47 -2.83
CA GLU A 158 -15.19 9.46 -3.89
C GLU A 158 -14.38 9.17 -5.16
N TYR A 159 -13.08 8.88 -5.01
CA TYR A 159 -12.18 8.59 -6.12
C TYR A 159 -11.99 7.09 -6.40
N GLN A 160 -12.77 6.24 -5.74
CA GLN A 160 -12.76 4.78 -5.92
C GLN A 160 -11.35 4.17 -5.81
N GLN A 161 -10.50 4.67 -4.91
CA GLN A 161 -9.13 4.21 -4.72
C GLN A 161 -9.09 2.85 -3.98
N LEU A 162 -9.63 1.82 -4.60
CA LEU A 162 -9.76 0.48 -4.00
C LEU A 162 -8.42 -0.27 -3.94
N LEU A 163 -7.53 -0.02 -4.91
CA LEU A 163 -6.21 -0.66 -4.99
C LEU A 163 -5.09 0.15 -4.33
N GLY A 164 -5.39 1.29 -3.74
CA GLY A 164 -4.43 2.11 -3.00
C GLY A 164 -4.88 2.32 -1.56
N SER A 165 -3.92 2.50 -0.66
CA SER A 165 -4.19 2.92 0.72
C SER A 165 -4.43 4.43 0.77
N VAL A 166 -5.33 4.88 1.65
CA VAL A 166 -5.57 6.32 1.90
C VAL A 166 -5.52 6.59 3.39
N GLY A 167 -4.61 7.46 3.80
CA GLY A 167 -4.42 7.86 5.19
C GLY A 167 -4.45 9.36 5.38
N VAL A 168 -4.27 9.79 6.63
CA VAL A 168 -4.17 11.20 7.01
C VAL A 168 -2.82 11.49 7.66
N ASP A 169 -2.19 12.57 7.22
CA ASP A 169 -0.90 13.06 7.74
C ASP A 169 -1.01 14.53 8.17
N PRO A 170 -1.72 14.82 9.28
CA PRO A 170 -1.93 16.20 9.74
C PRO A 170 -0.64 16.90 10.16
N LEU A 171 0.43 16.15 10.39
CA LEU A 171 1.74 16.68 10.74
C LEU A 171 2.66 16.86 9.52
N MET A 172 2.18 16.52 8.32
CA MET A 172 2.96 16.63 7.07
C MET A 172 4.29 15.90 7.11
N THR A 173 4.33 14.74 7.78
CA THR A 173 5.57 13.98 8.04
C THR A 173 6.23 13.43 6.77
N MET A 174 5.47 13.32 5.67
CA MET A 174 5.98 12.90 4.35
C MET A 174 6.34 14.07 3.43
N LEU A 175 6.41 15.29 3.95
CA LEU A 175 6.86 16.43 3.17
C LEU A 175 8.28 16.85 3.59
N PRO A 176 9.21 17.02 2.64
CA PRO A 176 10.51 17.60 2.95
C PRO A 176 10.37 19.09 3.28
N GLU A 177 11.35 19.65 3.97
CA GLU A 177 11.38 21.09 4.29
C GLU A 177 11.23 21.99 3.05
N GLN A 178 11.71 21.53 1.91
CA GLN A 178 11.64 22.23 0.62
C GLN A 178 10.68 21.50 -0.32
N PHE A 179 9.40 21.64 -0.10
CA PHE A 179 8.41 21.18 -1.07
C PHE A 179 7.83 22.36 -1.85
N PHE A 180 7.43 22.11 -3.14
CA PHE A 180 7.10 23.20 -4.05
C PHE A 180 5.65 23.23 -4.52
N GLY A 181 4.81 22.31 -4.07
CA GLY A 181 3.40 22.32 -4.45
C GLY A 181 2.70 20.96 -4.41
N TRP A 182 1.41 21.00 -4.59
CA TRP A 182 0.49 19.88 -4.49
C TRP A 182 0.04 19.37 -5.86
N PRO A 183 -0.26 18.05 -5.99
CA PRO A 183 0.15 16.98 -5.06
C PRO A 183 1.67 16.82 -5.01
N TYR A 184 2.20 16.18 -3.94
CA TYR A 184 3.61 15.86 -3.83
C TYR A 184 3.82 14.36 -3.85
N HIS A 185 4.75 13.90 -4.67
CA HIS A 185 5.05 12.50 -4.89
C HIS A 185 6.41 12.14 -4.32
N THR A 186 6.45 11.04 -3.58
CA THR A 186 7.68 10.42 -3.10
C THR A 186 7.72 8.99 -3.60
N ILE A 187 8.78 8.65 -4.35
CA ILE A 187 9.04 7.30 -4.86
C ILE A 187 10.07 6.65 -3.93
N VAL A 188 9.68 5.52 -3.35
CA VAL A 188 10.51 4.79 -2.39
C VAL A 188 10.85 3.41 -2.94
N ASP A 189 12.11 3.04 -2.83
CA ASP A 189 12.59 1.69 -3.11
C ASP A 189 12.28 0.79 -1.89
N PRO A 190 11.40 -0.21 -2.01
CA PRO A 190 11.03 -1.09 -0.90
C PRO A 190 12.19 -1.97 -0.41
N ARG A 191 13.23 -2.16 -1.22
CA ARG A 191 14.41 -2.96 -0.83
C ARG A 191 15.30 -2.24 0.18
N THR A 192 15.38 -0.92 0.05
CA THR A 192 16.29 -0.06 0.83
C THR A 192 15.59 1.02 1.62
N MET A 193 14.28 1.17 1.47
CA MET A 193 13.46 2.26 2.00
C MET A 193 13.99 3.66 1.64
N SER A 194 14.86 3.74 0.64
CA SER A 194 15.41 5.01 0.17
C SER A 194 14.44 5.75 -0.72
N VAL A 195 14.36 7.07 -0.56
CA VAL A 195 13.66 7.95 -1.49
C VAL A 195 14.50 8.09 -2.76
N VAL A 196 14.03 7.50 -3.86
CA VAL A 196 14.72 7.51 -5.15
C VAL A 196 14.20 8.59 -6.10
N GLY A 197 13.07 9.19 -5.80
CA GLY A 197 12.52 10.28 -6.60
C GLY A 197 11.44 11.06 -5.87
N THR A 198 11.36 12.36 -6.21
CA THR A 198 10.30 13.24 -5.71
C THR A 198 9.80 14.15 -6.84
N GLN A 199 8.52 14.51 -6.78
CA GLN A 199 7.93 15.44 -7.76
C GLN A 199 6.77 16.21 -7.14
N SER A 200 6.65 17.49 -7.49
CA SER A 200 5.48 18.34 -7.17
C SER A 200 4.58 18.53 -8.38
N GLY A 201 3.28 18.63 -8.15
CA GLY A 201 2.27 18.81 -9.18
C GLY A 201 1.87 17.50 -9.87
N ILE A 202 1.00 17.58 -10.87
CA ILE A 202 0.53 16.39 -11.59
C ILE A 202 1.69 15.72 -12.33
N VAL A 203 1.77 14.41 -12.21
CA VAL A 203 2.75 13.58 -12.91
C VAL A 203 2.11 13.04 -14.19
N ASP A 204 2.56 13.50 -15.35
CA ASP A 204 2.08 13.01 -16.64
C ASP A 204 2.57 11.59 -16.94
N ASN A 205 3.76 11.26 -16.47
CA ASN A 205 4.32 9.93 -16.62
C ASN A 205 5.12 9.53 -15.37
N TYR A 206 4.98 8.28 -15.00
CA TYR A 206 5.63 7.68 -13.84
C TYR A 206 6.87 6.86 -14.23
N LYS A 207 7.63 7.30 -15.23
CA LYS A 207 8.76 6.51 -15.79
C LYS A 207 9.78 6.08 -14.75
N MET A 208 10.11 6.94 -13.80
CA MET A 208 11.06 6.59 -12.73
C MET A 208 10.49 5.49 -11.82
N LEU A 209 9.22 5.63 -11.42
CA LEU A 209 8.51 4.63 -10.62
C LEU A 209 8.41 3.28 -11.35
N GLU A 210 8.06 3.31 -12.63
CA GLU A 210 7.96 2.12 -13.47
C GLU A 210 9.32 1.46 -13.70
N ALA A 211 10.38 2.25 -13.91
CA ALA A 211 11.74 1.73 -14.06
C ALA A 211 12.25 1.09 -12.75
N LEU A 212 11.94 1.67 -11.60
CA LEU A 212 12.24 1.07 -10.30
C LEU A 212 11.51 -0.28 -10.15
N ALA A 213 10.20 -0.30 -10.44
CA ALA A 213 9.41 -1.52 -10.35
C ALA A 213 9.93 -2.61 -11.28
N ASP A 214 10.27 -2.28 -12.51
CA ASP A 214 10.85 -3.24 -13.48
C ASP A 214 12.22 -3.76 -13.03
N SER A 215 13.02 -2.94 -12.34
CA SER A 215 14.32 -3.35 -11.77
C SER A 215 14.12 -4.34 -10.62
N ASN A 216 13.24 -4.03 -9.68
CA ASN A 216 13.03 -4.85 -8.48
C ASN A 216 12.29 -6.16 -8.76
N LYS A 217 11.47 -6.22 -9.80
CA LYS A 217 10.76 -7.41 -10.24
C LYS A 217 11.71 -8.52 -10.71
N ASN A 218 12.92 -8.18 -11.17
CA ASN A 218 13.88 -9.13 -11.74
C ASN A 218 14.96 -9.56 -10.75
N LEU A 219 14.84 -9.19 -9.48
CA LEU A 219 15.72 -9.59 -8.39
C LEU A 219 15.17 -10.80 -7.66
#